data_46688226103227300f244a4941d8604a
#
_entry.id   46688226103227300f244a4941d8604a
#
_cell.length_a   1.000
_cell.length_b   1.000
_cell.length_c   1.000
_cell.angle_alpha   90.00
_cell.angle_beta   90.00
_cell.angle_gamma   90.00
#
_symmetry.space_group_name_H-M   'P 1'
#
loop_
_entity.id
_entity.type
_entity.pdbx_description
1 polymer ?
#
loop_
_entity_poly.entity_id
_entity_poly.type
_entity_poly.pdbx_seq_one_letter_code
_entity_poly.pdbx_strand_id
1 'polypeptide(L)'
;MELNVSSRFHDDHTIVTIVGEIDLYTAPRLHSELASVLADGMPARVVIDMSRVEFCDSTGMNVMLSCLRRARERGGELEIAAPKPAVRKILQVTGLDSVFTLVENADQAGASRPKPAVPQ
;
A
#
# COMPACT_ATOMS: atom_id res chain seq x y z
N MET A 1 19.31 -8.25 -4.74
CA MET A 1 18.17 -7.38 -4.70
C MET A 1 17.89 -6.95 -3.33
N GLU A 2 17.68 -5.67 -3.19
CA GLU A 2 17.47 -5.08 -1.88
C GLU A 2 16.03 -4.68 -1.70
N LEU A 3 15.53 -4.89 -0.52
CA LEU A 3 14.22 -4.37 -0.15
C LEU A 3 14.30 -3.83 1.26
N ASN A 4 13.94 -2.56 1.42
CA ASN A 4 13.82 -1.96 2.73
C ASN A 4 12.37 -1.57 2.96
N VAL A 5 11.84 -1.94 4.11
CA VAL A 5 10.47 -1.63 4.46
C VAL A 5 10.50 -0.96 5.83
N SER A 6 9.89 0.20 5.92
CA SER A 6 9.77 0.90 7.19
C SER A 6 8.36 1.42 7.32
N SER A 7 7.93 1.68 8.54
CA SER A 7 6.59 2.18 8.76
C SER A 7 6.61 3.29 9.78
N ARG A 8 5.67 4.20 9.65
CA ARG A 8 5.48 5.28 10.61
C ARG A 8 3.99 5.59 10.72
N PHE A 9 3.60 6.06 11.86
CA PHE A 9 2.22 6.42 12.08
C PHE A 9 2.06 7.91 11.79
N HIS A 10 1.04 8.26 11.06
CA HIS A 10 0.79 9.66 10.69
C HIS A 10 -0.72 9.89 10.72
N ASP A 11 -1.15 10.80 11.57
CA ASP A 11 -2.57 11.04 11.81
C ASP A 11 -3.24 9.75 12.25
N ASP A 12 -4.15 9.21 11.45
CA ASP A 12 -4.87 8.01 11.82
C ASP A 12 -4.52 6.82 10.93
N HIS A 13 -3.39 6.88 10.25
CA HIS A 13 -3.02 5.77 9.37
C HIS A 13 -1.53 5.49 9.47
N THR A 14 -1.14 4.30 9.02
CA THR A 14 0.24 3.88 8.98
C THR A 14 0.76 4.04 7.57
N ILE A 15 1.89 4.71 7.43
CA ILE A 15 2.56 4.83 6.14
C ILE A 15 3.69 3.82 6.10
N VAL A 16 3.63 2.91 5.14
CA VAL A 16 4.68 1.92 4.92
C VAL A 16 5.48 2.37 3.71
N THR A 17 6.75 2.67 3.93
CA THR A 17 7.64 3.09 2.86
C THR A 17 8.45 1.90 2.38
N ILE A 18 8.40 1.63 1.09
CA ILE A 18 9.13 0.53 0.50
C ILE A 18 10.17 1.12 -0.44
N VAL A 19 11.41 0.67 -0.27
CA VAL A 19 12.51 1.10 -1.14
C VAL A 19 13.12 -0.14 -1.76
N GLY A 20 13.20 -0.18 -3.08
CA GLY A 20 13.87 -1.26 -3.76
C GLY A 20 12.98 -1.97 -4.77
N GLU A 21 13.08 -3.27 -4.80
CA GLU A 21 12.36 -4.09 -5.80
C GLU A 21 11.54 -5.16 -5.10
N ILE A 22 10.34 -5.34 -5.59
CA ILE A 22 9.44 -6.35 -5.05
C ILE A 22 9.31 -7.46 -6.08
N ASP A 23 9.85 -8.62 -5.76
CA ASP A 23 9.84 -9.76 -6.66
C ASP A 23 9.61 -11.04 -5.86
N LEU A 24 9.77 -12.17 -6.52
CA LEU A 24 9.57 -13.47 -5.89
C LEU A 24 10.42 -13.64 -4.63
N TYR A 25 11.63 -13.08 -4.63
CA TYR A 25 12.56 -13.28 -3.52
C TYR A 25 12.27 -12.33 -2.35
N THR A 26 11.79 -11.11 -2.63
CA THR A 26 11.56 -10.12 -1.58
C THR A 26 10.11 -10.10 -1.10
N ALA A 27 9.20 -10.68 -1.86
CA ALA A 27 7.78 -10.66 -1.50
C ALA A 27 7.49 -11.26 -0.13
N PRO A 28 8.14 -12.38 0.29
CA PRO A 28 7.86 -12.91 1.62
C PRO A 28 8.19 -11.92 2.74
N ARG A 29 9.26 -11.15 2.58
CA ARG A 29 9.60 -10.16 3.59
C ARG A 29 8.57 -9.04 3.60
N LEU A 30 8.13 -8.60 2.43
CA LEU A 30 7.09 -7.59 2.35
C LEU A 30 5.81 -8.09 3.02
N HIS A 31 5.46 -9.34 2.77
CA HIS A 31 4.26 -9.92 3.38
C HIS A 31 4.37 -9.91 4.90
N SER A 32 5.53 -10.30 5.45
CA SER A 32 5.72 -10.31 6.89
C SER A 32 5.60 -8.92 7.49
N GLU A 33 6.20 -7.92 6.84
CA GLU A 33 6.15 -6.56 7.34
C GLU A 33 4.73 -6.01 7.33
N LEU A 34 4.00 -6.26 6.26
CA LEU A 34 2.63 -5.79 6.16
C LEU A 34 1.70 -6.54 7.11
N ALA A 35 1.93 -7.82 7.30
CA ALA A 35 1.15 -8.59 8.26
C ALA A 35 1.35 -8.04 9.68
N SER A 36 2.56 -7.63 9.99
CA SER A 36 2.85 -7.04 11.29
C SER A 36 2.08 -5.72 11.49
N VAL A 37 2.04 -4.90 10.45
CA VAL A 37 1.31 -3.63 10.51
C VAL A 37 -0.18 -3.89 10.73
N LEU A 38 -0.72 -4.96 10.11
CA LEU A 38 -2.14 -5.26 10.17
C LEU A 38 -2.54 -6.03 11.41
N ALA A 39 -1.58 -6.38 12.28
CA ALA A 39 -1.85 -7.27 13.40
C ALA A 39 -2.32 -6.56 14.66
N ASP A 40 -2.39 -5.24 14.65
CA ASP A 40 -2.54 -4.47 15.89
C ASP A 40 -3.93 -4.39 16.45
N GLY A 41 -4.92 -4.92 15.83
CA GLY A 41 -6.28 -4.83 16.36
C GLY A 41 -6.96 -3.49 16.14
N MET A 42 -6.26 -2.53 15.59
CA MET A 42 -6.84 -1.24 15.23
C MET A 42 -7.42 -1.31 13.83
N PRO A 43 -8.36 -0.46 13.48
CA PRO A 43 -8.79 -0.39 12.08
C PRO A 43 -7.56 -0.14 11.21
N ALA A 44 -7.39 -0.99 10.23
CA ALA A 44 -6.16 -1.00 9.46
C ALA A 44 -6.25 0.01 8.32
N ARG A 45 -5.75 1.20 8.54
CA ARG A 45 -5.64 2.21 7.49
C ARG A 45 -4.18 2.33 7.13
N VAL A 46 -3.83 1.82 5.97
CA VAL A 46 -2.44 1.67 5.55
C VAL A 46 -2.24 2.37 4.22
N VAL A 47 -1.16 3.13 4.15
CA VAL A 47 -0.73 3.75 2.90
C VAL A 47 0.62 3.17 2.55
N ILE A 48 0.75 2.61 1.37
CA ILE A 48 2.02 2.06 0.91
C ILE A 48 2.65 3.08 -0.02
N ASP A 49 3.75 3.67 0.43
CA ASP A 49 4.48 4.66 -0.35
C ASP A 49 5.41 3.92 -1.29
N MET A 50 5.10 3.94 -2.57
CA MET A 50 5.86 3.24 -3.60
C MET A 50 6.72 4.18 -4.43
N SER A 51 6.94 5.42 -3.96
CA SER A 51 7.71 6.38 -4.74
C SER A 51 9.15 5.94 -4.99
N ARG A 52 9.65 5.00 -4.20
CA ARG A 52 11.02 4.50 -4.33
C ARG A 52 11.07 3.02 -4.69
N VAL A 53 9.96 2.48 -5.20
CA VAL A 53 9.91 1.10 -5.68
C VAL A 53 10.22 1.12 -7.17
N GLU A 54 11.32 0.45 -7.52
CA GLU A 54 11.78 0.44 -8.92
C GLU A 54 11.05 -0.62 -9.74
N PHE A 55 10.60 -1.69 -9.11
CA PHE A 55 10.01 -2.81 -9.81
C PHE A 55 9.09 -3.57 -8.86
N CYS A 56 7.98 -4.05 -9.40
CA CYS A 56 7.07 -4.89 -8.64
C CYS A 56 6.42 -5.87 -9.61
N ASP A 57 6.63 -7.16 -9.39
CA ASP A 57 6.05 -8.17 -10.26
C ASP A 57 4.70 -8.65 -9.70
N SER A 58 4.14 -9.66 -10.35
CA SER A 58 2.82 -10.16 -9.94
C SER A 58 2.83 -10.76 -8.55
N THR A 59 3.97 -11.30 -8.10
CA THR A 59 4.06 -11.83 -6.75
C THR A 59 3.87 -10.71 -5.73
N GLY A 60 4.52 -9.57 -5.96
CA GLY A 60 4.36 -8.41 -5.08
C GLY A 60 2.94 -7.87 -5.12
N MET A 61 2.35 -7.82 -6.31
CA MET A 61 0.97 -7.36 -6.44
C MET A 61 0.02 -8.24 -5.64
N ASN A 62 0.24 -9.56 -5.66
CA ASN A 62 -0.60 -10.48 -4.91
C ASN A 62 -0.45 -10.27 -3.40
N VAL A 63 0.74 -9.98 -2.93
CA VAL A 63 0.95 -9.68 -1.52
C VAL A 63 0.13 -8.44 -1.13
N MET A 64 0.21 -7.39 -1.92
CA MET A 64 -0.53 -6.16 -1.61
C MET A 64 -2.03 -6.37 -1.71
N LEU A 65 -2.49 -7.18 -2.65
CA LEU A 65 -3.91 -7.47 -2.78
C LEU A 65 -4.42 -8.25 -1.56
N SER A 66 -3.63 -9.19 -1.07
CA SER A 66 -3.97 -9.93 0.13
C SER A 66 -4.08 -9.00 1.33
N CYS A 67 -3.16 -8.05 1.43
CA CYS A 67 -3.17 -7.08 2.52
C CYS A 67 -4.36 -6.14 2.42
N LEU A 68 -4.74 -5.75 1.21
CA LEU A 68 -5.92 -4.93 1.00
C LEU A 68 -7.17 -5.65 1.54
N ARG A 69 -7.31 -6.93 1.22
CA ARG A 69 -8.45 -7.70 1.72
C ARG A 69 -8.47 -7.73 3.24
N ARG A 70 -7.31 -7.97 3.84
CA ARG A 70 -7.25 -8.02 5.31
C ARG A 70 -7.59 -6.67 5.92
N ALA A 71 -7.09 -5.59 5.33
CA ALA A 71 -7.40 -4.26 5.84
C ALA A 71 -8.90 -4.01 5.79
N ARG A 72 -9.53 -4.38 4.69
CA ARG A 72 -10.97 -4.17 4.54
C ARG A 72 -11.79 -5.02 5.49
N GLU A 73 -11.34 -6.25 5.75
CA GLU A 73 -12.00 -7.11 6.72
C GLU A 73 -11.99 -6.52 8.11
N ARG A 74 -11.04 -5.67 8.39
CA ARG A 74 -10.90 -5.04 9.70
C ARG A 74 -11.43 -3.61 9.71
N GLY A 75 -12.19 -3.24 8.70
CA GLY A 75 -12.79 -1.92 8.65
C GLY A 75 -11.84 -0.83 8.19
N GLY A 76 -10.70 -1.20 7.65
CA GLY A 76 -9.72 -0.24 7.18
C GLY A 76 -9.64 -0.18 5.67
N GLU A 77 -8.52 0.31 5.19
CA GLU A 77 -8.28 0.48 3.76
C GLU A 77 -6.79 0.47 3.48
N LEU A 78 -6.42 0.17 2.26
CA LEU A 78 -5.03 0.21 1.84
C LEU A 78 -4.94 1.06 0.58
N GLU A 79 -4.10 2.09 0.64
CA GLU A 79 -3.90 3.00 -0.48
C GLU A 79 -2.47 2.88 -0.95
N ILE A 80 -2.25 3.11 -2.24
CA ILE A 80 -0.92 3.09 -2.83
C ILE A 80 -0.58 4.51 -3.25
N ALA A 81 0.55 5.00 -2.76
CA ALA A 81 0.96 6.38 -2.98
C ALA A 81 2.13 6.44 -3.96
N ALA A 82 2.01 7.32 -4.93
CA ALA A 82 3.10 7.72 -5.83
C ALA A 82 3.80 6.56 -6.55
N PRO A 83 3.06 5.60 -7.13
CA PRO A 83 3.74 4.54 -7.85
C PRO A 83 4.48 5.11 -9.05
N LYS A 84 5.70 4.63 -9.29
CA LYS A 84 6.45 5.04 -10.46
C LYS A 84 5.75 4.59 -11.73
N PRO A 85 6.06 5.20 -12.87
CA PRO A 85 5.36 4.84 -14.13
C PRO A 85 5.39 3.36 -14.45
N ALA A 86 6.51 2.67 -14.22
CA ALA A 86 6.60 1.24 -14.51
C ALA A 86 5.65 0.43 -13.63
N VAL A 87 5.53 0.80 -12.36
CA VAL A 87 4.63 0.11 -11.43
C VAL A 87 3.18 0.48 -11.76
N ARG A 88 2.94 1.74 -12.06
CA ARG A 88 1.59 2.17 -12.46
C ARG A 88 1.12 1.43 -13.69
N LYS A 89 2.02 1.20 -14.64
CA LYS A 89 1.68 0.47 -15.84
C LYS A 89 1.22 -0.95 -15.53
N ILE A 90 1.91 -1.61 -14.61
CA ILE A 90 1.51 -2.96 -14.21
C ILE A 90 0.13 -2.94 -13.56
N LEU A 91 -0.13 -1.95 -12.74
CA LEU A 91 -1.46 -1.81 -12.12
C LEU A 91 -2.53 -1.63 -13.19
N GLN A 92 -2.23 -0.83 -14.22
CA GLN A 92 -3.19 -0.60 -15.30
C GLN A 92 -3.44 -1.85 -16.12
N VAL A 93 -2.37 -2.54 -16.50
CA VAL A 93 -2.48 -3.72 -17.38
C VAL A 93 -3.23 -4.84 -16.67
N THR A 94 -3.05 -4.98 -15.37
CA THR A 94 -3.72 -6.03 -14.61
C THR A 94 -5.10 -5.62 -14.12
N GLY A 95 -5.49 -4.37 -14.31
CA GLY A 95 -6.78 -3.88 -13.83
C GLY A 95 -6.77 -3.53 -12.36
N LEU A 96 -5.63 -3.64 -11.70
CA LEU A 96 -5.56 -3.38 -10.26
C LEU A 96 -5.62 -1.90 -9.91
N ASP A 97 -5.44 -1.04 -10.90
CA ASP A 97 -5.59 0.39 -10.67
C ASP A 97 -7.03 0.78 -10.32
N SER A 98 -7.99 -0.09 -10.61
CA SER A 98 -9.37 0.15 -10.19
C SER A 98 -9.69 -0.56 -8.88
N VAL A 99 -8.78 -1.38 -8.38
CA VAL A 99 -8.99 -2.11 -7.12
C VAL A 99 -8.34 -1.36 -5.97
N PHE A 100 -7.11 -0.86 -6.18
CA PHE A 100 -6.45 -0.07 -5.18
C PHE A 100 -6.80 1.41 -5.34
N THR A 101 -6.82 2.12 -4.22
CA THR A 101 -6.92 3.57 -4.27
C THR A 101 -5.52 4.13 -4.44
N LEU A 102 -5.30 4.89 -5.50
CA LEU A 102 -4.00 5.48 -5.80
C LEU A 102 -4.02 6.94 -5.43
N VAL A 103 -2.98 7.41 -4.75
CA VAL A 103 -2.87 8.80 -4.35
C VAL A 103 -1.54 9.37 -4.82
N GLU A 104 -1.44 10.69 -4.88
CA GLU A 104 -0.28 11.36 -5.43
C GLU A 104 0.95 11.20 -4.55
N ASN A 105 0.78 11.26 -3.24
CA ASN A 105 1.89 11.03 -2.32
C ASN A 105 1.32 10.56 -0.99
N ALA A 106 2.20 10.01 -0.15
CA ALA A 106 1.77 9.39 1.09
C ALA A 106 1.17 10.40 2.07
N ASP A 107 1.66 11.62 2.07
CA ASP A 107 1.17 12.60 3.01
C ASP A 107 -0.23 13.09 2.66
N GLN A 108 -0.66 12.91 1.43
CA GLN A 108 -1.98 13.31 1.00
C GLN A 108 -2.99 12.19 1.06
N ALA A 109 -2.60 11.00 1.48
CA ALA A 109 -3.44 9.83 1.38
C ALA A 109 -4.79 10.02 2.05
N GLY A 110 -4.82 10.42 3.29
CA GLY A 110 -6.08 10.62 3.97
C GLY A 110 -6.89 11.78 3.42
N ALA A 111 -6.20 12.82 2.98
CA ALA A 111 -6.87 14.04 2.52
C ALA A 111 -7.47 13.89 1.15
N SER A 112 -6.96 12.97 0.33
CA SER A 112 -7.49 12.82 -1.02
C SER A 112 -8.75 12.01 -1.08
N ARG A 113 -9.20 11.46 0.03
CA ARG A 113 -10.45 10.73 0.04
C ARG A 113 -11.60 11.66 0.32
N PRO A 114 -12.77 11.36 -0.23
CA PRO A 114 -13.95 12.14 0.13
C PRO A 114 -14.14 12.06 1.63
N LYS A 115 -14.50 13.17 2.21
CA LYS A 115 -14.75 13.16 3.64
C LYS A 115 -16.11 12.61 3.89
N PRO A 116 -16.17 11.47 4.53
CA PRO A 116 -17.49 10.92 4.78
C PRO A 116 -18.17 11.83 5.78
N ALA A 117 -19.34 11.92 5.66
CA ALA A 117 -20.09 12.58 6.60
C ALA A 117 -19.68 13.95 6.85
N VAL A 118 -19.10 14.48 6.05
CA VAL A 118 -18.85 15.64 6.25
C VAL A 118 -19.90 16.29 6.13
N PRO A 119 -20.39 16.58 6.79
CA PRO A 119 -21.48 17.11 6.66
C PRO A 119 -21.05 18.34 6.55
N GLN A 120 -20.87 18.28 6.04
CA GLN A 120 -20.73 19.17 6.12
C GLN A 120 -21.31 19.73 6.19
#